data_7532840e67132a07bb3a90b0050b9b2a
#
_entry.id   7532840e67132a07bb3a90b0050b9b2a
#
_cell.length_a   1.000
_cell.length_b   1.000
_cell.length_c   1.000
_cell.angle_alpha   90.00
_cell.angle_beta   90.00
_cell.angle_gamma   90.00
#
_symmetry.space_group_name_H-M   'P 1'
#
loop_
_entity.id
_entity.type
_entity.pdbx_description
1 polymer ?
#
loop_
_entity_poly.entity_id
_entity_poly.type
_entity_poly.pdbx_seq_one_letter_code
_entity_poly.pdbx_strand_id
1 'polypeptide(L)'
;SQHLANFYLGHLDHWVKETLRVRGYVRYMDDFVYFGDDKATLKAHLSVTGDFLKEELGLNLKDNIQLNRCGRGVPFLGYRVFPVRVALGPRARRRFARKLRGYESEWLPGRWSESDLQRHMESLLSYVRFADTVALRRRIVGYASMVS
;
A
#
# COMPACT_ATOMS: atom_id res chain seq x y z
N SER A 1 18.93 -3.31 10.96
CA SER A 1 18.99 -2.18 10.02
C SER A 1 17.69 -1.41 9.86
N GLN A 2 16.50 -2.06 9.87
CA GLN A 2 15.21 -1.34 9.80
C GLN A 2 14.95 -0.41 11.00
N HIS A 3 15.33 -0.83 12.19
CA HIS A 3 15.21 0.01 13.39
C HIS A 3 16.08 1.26 13.30
N LEU A 4 17.31 1.13 12.79
CA LEU A 4 18.21 2.26 12.59
C LEU A 4 17.67 3.26 11.54
N ALA A 5 17.15 2.76 10.43
CA ALA A 5 16.52 3.59 9.41
C ALA A 5 15.27 4.31 9.95
N ASN A 6 14.44 3.64 10.75
CA ASN A 6 13.27 4.26 11.39
C ASN A 6 13.67 5.30 12.43
N PHE A 7 14.72 5.06 13.21
CA PHE A 7 15.26 6.05 14.15
C PHE A 7 15.78 7.28 13.40
N TYR A 8 16.52 7.08 12.34
CA TYR A 8 17.08 8.14 11.51
C TYR A 8 15.98 9.01 10.87
N LEU A 9 14.97 8.39 10.28
CA LEU A 9 13.81 9.08 9.73
C LEU A 9 12.83 9.62 10.79
N GLY A 10 13.00 9.28 12.06
CA GLY A 10 12.30 9.90 13.18
C GLY A 10 12.57 11.41 13.29
N HIS A 11 13.76 11.86 12.88
CA HIS A 11 14.08 13.28 12.78
C HIS A 11 13.19 13.99 11.75
N LEU A 12 12.91 13.35 10.62
CA LEU A 12 11.95 13.85 9.64
C LEU A 12 10.55 13.97 10.24
N ASP A 13 10.08 12.93 10.95
CA ASP A 13 8.76 12.94 11.58
C ASP A 13 8.58 14.09 12.55
N HIS A 14 9.59 14.30 13.39
CA HIS A 14 9.62 15.39 14.36
C HIS A 14 9.59 16.76 13.67
N TRP A 15 10.48 16.96 12.71
CA TRP A 15 10.55 18.19 11.94
C TRP A 15 9.25 18.51 11.17
N VAL A 16 8.64 17.49 10.53
CA VAL A 16 7.36 17.66 9.82
C VAL A 16 6.24 18.09 10.76
N LYS A 17 6.19 17.55 11.98
CA LYS A 17 5.13 17.84 12.95
C LYS A 17 5.36 19.16 13.67
N GLU A 18 6.57 19.41 14.12
CA GLU A 18 6.88 20.54 15.02
C GLU A 18 7.23 21.82 14.22
N THR A 19 8.00 21.68 13.15
CA THR A 19 8.49 22.82 12.36
C THR A 19 7.58 23.10 11.18
N LEU A 20 7.36 22.10 10.33
CA LEU A 20 6.53 22.26 9.11
C LEU A 20 5.02 22.29 9.44
N ARG A 21 4.63 21.72 10.58
CA ARG A 21 3.26 21.69 11.13
C ARG A 21 2.23 21.11 10.16
N VAL A 22 2.60 20.09 9.38
CA VAL A 22 1.70 19.39 8.47
C VAL A 22 0.71 18.57 9.28
N ARG A 23 -0.57 18.92 9.24
CA ARG A 23 -1.64 18.23 9.98
C ARG A 23 -1.87 16.81 9.49
N GLY A 24 -1.89 16.63 8.17
CA GLY A 24 -2.09 15.33 7.53
C GLY A 24 -0.78 14.70 7.09
N TYR A 25 -0.14 13.95 7.96
CA TYR A 25 1.13 13.26 7.69
C TYR A 25 1.06 11.80 8.14
N VAL A 26 1.46 10.90 7.25
CA VAL A 26 1.61 9.46 7.55
C VAL A 26 2.92 8.98 6.92
N ARG A 27 3.72 8.26 7.69
CA ARG A 27 4.92 7.58 7.19
C ARG A 27 4.92 6.10 7.55
N TYR A 28 5.38 5.31 6.64
CA TYR A 28 5.70 3.90 6.86
C TYR A 28 7.05 3.60 6.20
N MET A 29 8.05 3.33 7.03
CA MET A 29 9.46 3.20 6.59
C MET A 29 9.92 4.44 5.83
N ASP A 30 10.28 4.29 4.55
CA ASP A 30 10.76 5.32 3.64
C ASP A 30 9.65 5.93 2.76
N ASP A 31 8.43 5.42 2.85
CA ASP A 31 7.27 5.98 2.16
C ASP A 31 6.47 6.90 3.08
N PHE A 32 6.17 8.12 2.64
CA PHE A 32 5.33 9.04 3.38
C PHE A 32 4.32 9.76 2.49
N VAL A 33 3.24 10.24 3.11
CA VAL A 33 2.15 10.94 2.44
C VAL A 33 1.80 12.20 3.23
N TYR A 34 1.68 13.32 2.52
CA TYR A 34 1.08 14.55 3.00
C TYR A 34 -0.35 14.70 2.51
N PHE A 35 -1.24 15.11 3.39
CA PHE A 35 -2.62 15.48 3.07
C PHE A 35 -2.80 16.97 3.31
N GLY A 36 -3.50 17.64 2.41
CA GLY A 36 -3.80 19.06 2.50
C GLY A 36 -4.86 19.46 1.48
N ASP A 37 -5.46 20.61 1.69
CA ASP A 37 -6.56 21.11 0.87
C ASP A 37 -6.06 21.84 -0.40
N ASP A 38 -4.84 22.33 -0.36
CA ASP A 38 -4.25 23.12 -1.45
C ASP A 38 -2.99 22.48 -2.04
N LYS A 39 -2.96 22.44 -3.38
CA LYS A 39 -1.82 21.86 -4.12
C LYS A 39 -0.55 22.69 -4.02
N ALA A 40 -0.66 24.01 -3.96
CA ALA A 40 0.50 24.89 -3.89
C ALA A 40 1.21 24.69 -2.55
N THR A 41 0.45 24.64 -1.47
CA THR A 41 0.94 24.32 -0.12
C THR A 41 1.61 22.97 -0.06
N LEU A 42 0.99 21.92 -0.64
CA LEU A 42 1.59 20.58 -0.67
C LEU A 42 2.91 20.54 -1.46
N LYS A 43 3.00 21.29 -2.57
CA LYS A 43 4.24 21.42 -3.33
C LYS A 43 5.33 22.18 -2.56
N ALA A 44 4.95 23.24 -1.85
CA ALA A 44 5.88 23.97 -1.00
C ALA A 44 6.42 23.08 0.14
N HIS A 45 5.53 22.34 0.82
CA HIS A 45 5.94 21.35 1.85
C HIS A 45 6.89 20.29 1.26
N LEU A 46 6.62 19.80 0.05
CA LEU A 46 7.48 18.82 -0.61
C LEU A 46 8.89 19.40 -0.91
N SER A 47 8.96 20.64 -1.40
CA SER A 47 10.23 21.30 -1.69
C SER A 47 11.09 21.42 -0.43
N VAL A 48 10.54 22.03 0.63
CA VAL A 48 11.30 22.21 1.89
C VAL A 48 11.62 20.88 2.58
N THR A 49 10.81 19.85 2.37
CA THR A 49 11.12 18.49 2.84
C THR A 49 12.30 17.89 2.07
N GLY A 50 12.37 18.14 0.77
CA GLY A 50 13.50 17.72 -0.05
C GLY A 50 14.81 18.37 0.40
N ASP A 51 14.77 19.69 0.68
CA ASP A 51 15.91 20.45 1.19
C ASP A 51 16.35 19.92 2.56
N PHE A 52 15.40 19.73 3.50
CA PHE A 52 15.67 19.15 4.81
C PHE A 52 16.30 17.76 4.73
N LEU A 53 15.74 16.86 3.91
CA LEU A 53 16.28 15.52 3.74
C LEU A 53 17.72 15.56 3.23
N LYS A 54 18.01 16.44 2.26
CA LYS A 54 19.32 16.55 1.66
C LYS A 54 20.35 17.17 2.60
N GLU A 55 19.99 18.24 3.29
CA GLU A 55 20.90 19.03 4.12
C GLU A 55 21.14 18.38 5.49
N GLU A 56 20.08 17.90 6.14
CA GLU A 56 20.17 17.37 7.50
C GLU A 56 20.41 15.85 7.54
N LEU A 57 19.89 15.12 6.56
CA LEU A 57 19.95 13.65 6.56
C LEU A 57 20.77 13.05 5.42
N GLY A 58 21.28 13.86 4.48
CA GLY A 58 22.01 13.36 3.32
C GLY A 58 21.20 12.45 2.41
N LEU A 59 19.87 12.57 2.44
CA LEU A 59 18.91 11.74 1.69
C LEU A 59 18.28 12.55 0.56
N ASN A 60 17.86 11.86 -0.49
CA ASN A 60 17.11 12.46 -1.60
C ASN A 60 15.72 11.87 -1.71
N LEU A 61 14.76 12.72 -2.12
CA LEU A 61 13.44 12.24 -2.51
C LEU A 61 13.54 11.36 -3.76
N LYS A 62 12.66 10.34 -3.85
CA LYS A 62 12.54 9.49 -5.03
C LYS A 62 11.83 10.28 -6.16
N ASP A 63 12.14 9.95 -7.42
CA ASP A 63 11.55 10.62 -8.59
C ASP A 63 10.07 10.28 -8.82
N ASN A 64 9.54 9.25 -8.14
CA ASN A 64 8.16 8.77 -8.31
C ASN A 64 7.12 9.48 -7.44
N ILE A 65 7.35 10.75 -7.12
CA ILE A 65 6.43 11.57 -6.32
C ILE A 65 5.09 11.75 -7.05
N GLN A 66 4.00 11.59 -6.33
CA GLN A 66 2.65 11.69 -6.87
C GLN A 66 1.83 12.74 -6.11
N LEU A 67 1.17 13.61 -6.84
CA LEU A 67 0.19 14.57 -6.31
C LEU A 67 -1.19 14.26 -6.88
N ASN A 68 -2.07 13.70 -6.07
CA ASN A 68 -3.38 13.23 -6.46
C ASN A 68 -4.50 13.78 -5.57
N ARG A 69 -5.72 13.86 -6.10
CA ARG A 69 -6.91 14.12 -5.28
C ARG A 69 -7.25 12.86 -4.46
N CYS A 70 -7.57 13.02 -3.16
CA CYS A 70 -7.94 11.89 -2.29
C CYS A 70 -9.13 11.07 -2.84
N GLY A 71 -10.09 11.72 -3.51
CA GLY A 71 -11.21 11.04 -4.17
C GLY A 71 -10.83 10.08 -5.29
N ARG A 72 -9.63 10.22 -5.89
CA ARG A 72 -9.08 9.26 -6.86
C ARG A 72 -8.36 8.09 -6.21
N GLY A 73 -8.22 8.11 -4.88
CA GLY A 73 -7.49 7.15 -4.09
C GLY A 73 -5.98 7.37 -4.13
N VAL A 74 -5.36 7.30 -2.96
CA VAL A 74 -3.92 7.44 -2.75
C VAL A 74 -3.28 6.05 -2.79
N PRO A 75 -2.31 5.79 -3.67
CA PRO A 75 -1.55 4.54 -3.64
C PRO A 75 -0.64 4.53 -2.42
N PHE A 76 -0.80 3.54 -1.55
CA PHE A 76 0.03 3.38 -0.36
C PHE A 76 0.14 1.89 0.02
N LEU A 77 1.34 1.39 0.21
CA LEU A 77 1.66 0.01 0.62
C LEU A 77 0.97 -1.09 -0.21
N GLY A 78 0.81 -0.86 -1.51
CA GLY A 78 0.13 -1.82 -2.41
C GLY A 78 -1.39 -1.72 -2.42
N TYR A 79 -1.96 -0.86 -1.59
CA TYR A 79 -3.38 -0.52 -1.57
C TYR A 79 -3.68 0.77 -2.33
N ARG A 80 -4.93 1.03 -2.57
CA ARG A 80 -5.47 2.31 -2.98
C ARG A 80 -6.45 2.79 -1.91
N VAL A 81 -6.05 3.82 -1.18
CA VAL A 81 -6.78 4.35 -0.03
C VAL A 81 -7.66 5.51 -0.50
N PHE A 82 -8.94 5.40 -0.27
CA PHE A 82 -9.95 6.44 -0.50
C PHE A 82 -10.45 6.98 0.85
N PRO A 83 -11.16 8.11 0.88
CA PRO A 83 -11.66 8.68 2.14
C PRO A 83 -12.53 7.70 2.98
N VAL A 84 -13.28 6.82 2.33
CA VAL A 84 -14.25 5.92 3.00
C VAL A 84 -14.01 4.43 2.72
N ARG A 85 -12.99 4.08 1.95
CA ARG A 85 -12.70 2.68 1.64
C ARG A 85 -11.24 2.45 1.30
N VAL A 86 -10.79 1.21 1.45
CA VAL A 86 -9.46 0.76 1.00
C VAL A 86 -9.64 -0.31 -0.07
N ALA A 87 -8.99 -0.16 -1.21
CA ALA A 87 -8.99 -1.15 -2.28
C ALA A 87 -7.59 -1.70 -2.54
N LEU A 88 -7.48 -2.87 -3.15
CA LEU A 88 -6.20 -3.37 -3.63
C LEU A 88 -5.71 -2.53 -4.81
N GLY A 89 -4.44 -2.15 -4.78
CA GLY A 89 -3.78 -1.53 -5.93
C GLY A 89 -3.72 -2.47 -7.15
N PRO A 90 -3.55 -1.94 -8.37
CA PRO A 90 -3.60 -2.75 -9.60
C PRO A 90 -2.57 -3.89 -9.63
N ARG A 91 -1.35 -3.65 -9.14
CA ARG A 91 -0.30 -4.68 -9.06
C ARG A 91 -0.66 -5.77 -8.04
N ALA A 92 -1.19 -5.39 -6.88
CA ALA A 92 -1.62 -6.31 -5.84
C ALA A 92 -2.80 -7.18 -6.31
N ARG A 93 -3.77 -6.60 -7.02
CA ARG A 93 -4.88 -7.35 -7.64
C ARG A 93 -4.39 -8.38 -8.65
N ARG A 94 -3.47 -7.99 -9.55
CA ARG A 94 -2.89 -8.93 -10.53
C ARG A 94 -2.12 -10.06 -9.86
N ARG A 95 -1.33 -9.74 -8.83
CA ARG A 95 -0.59 -10.74 -8.05
C ARG A 95 -1.52 -11.69 -7.32
N PHE A 96 -2.59 -11.19 -6.70
CA PHE A 96 -3.62 -11.99 -6.06
C PHE A 96 -4.26 -12.97 -7.04
N ALA A 97 -4.77 -12.48 -8.17
CA ALA A 97 -5.41 -13.30 -9.20
C ALA A 97 -4.46 -14.35 -9.79
N ARG A 98 -3.19 -14.02 -9.98
CA ARG A 98 -2.17 -14.98 -10.46
C ARG A 98 -1.92 -16.08 -9.45
N LYS A 99 -1.75 -15.73 -8.16
CA LYS A 99 -1.52 -16.71 -7.11
C LYS A 99 -2.71 -17.67 -6.97
N LEU A 100 -3.93 -17.13 -6.99
CA LEU A 100 -5.14 -17.94 -6.88
C LEU A 100 -5.22 -18.96 -8.02
N ARG A 101 -5.03 -18.54 -9.28
CA ARG A 101 -4.98 -19.47 -10.42
C ARG A 101 -3.88 -20.53 -10.29
N GLY A 102 -2.71 -20.14 -9.74
CA GLY A 102 -1.65 -21.08 -9.44
C GLY A 102 -2.07 -22.14 -8.40
N TYR A 103 -2.81 -21.74 -7.36
CA TYR A 103 -3.31 -22.67 -6.36
C TYR A 103 -4.38 -23.61 -6.92
N GLU A 104 -5.29 -23.08 -7.76
CA GLU A 104 -6.27 -23.91 -8.48
C GLU A 104 -5.59 -24.94 -9.38
N SER A 105 -4.54 -24.56 -10.11
CA SER A 105 -3.80 -25.48 -11.01
C SER A 105 -3.03 -26.58 -10.26
N GLU A 106 -2.73 -26.39 -9.00
CA GLU A 106 -2.10 -27.43 -8.16
C GLU A 106 -3.13 -28.31 -7.45
N TRP A 107 -4.26 -27.73 -7.08
CA TRP A 107 -5.30 -28.44 -6.34
C TRP A 107 -6.19 -29.31 -7.24
N LEU A 108 -6.69 -28.76 -8.37
CA LEU A 108 -7.60 -29.48 -9.27
C LEU A 108 -7.08 -30.84 -9.77
N PRO A 109 -5.81 -30.99 -10.16
CA PRO A 109 -5.26 -32.29 -10.52
C PRO A 109 -4.85 -33.16 -9.30
N GLY A 110 -5.18 -32.75 -8.10
CA GLY A 110 -4.89 -33.51 -6.86
C GLY A 110 -3.42 -33.48 -6.41
N ARG A 111 -2.61 -32.55 -6.92
CA ARG A 111 -1.20 -32.39 -6.46
C ARG A 111 -1.08 -31.83 -5.06
N TRP A 112 -2.09 -31.05 -4.63
CA TRP A 112 -2.18 -30.53 -3.27
C TRP A 112 -3.30 -31.22 -2.50
N SER A 113 -3.06 -31.44 -1.22
CA SER A 113 -4.12 -31.84 -0.27
C SER A 113 -5.00 -30.63 0.07
N GLU A 114 -6.18 -30.89 0.64
CA GLU A 114 -7.07 -29.84 1.14
C GLU A 114 -6.38 -28.95 2.20
N SER A 115 -5.56 -29.55 3.06
CA SER A 115 -4.78 -28.84 4.08
C SER A 115 -3.70 -27.92 3.48
N ASP A 116 -3.09 -28.32 2.36
CA ASP A 116 -2.14 -27.48 1.65
C ASP A 116 -2.85 -26.28 1.02
N LEU A 117 -3.97 -26.52 0.34
CA LEU A 117 -4.79 -25.45 -0.22
C LEU A 117 -5.24 -24.46 0.86
N GLN A 118 -5.77 -24.96 1.98
CA GLN A 118 -6.23 -24.11 3.09
C GLN A 118 -5.10 -23.21 3.61
N ARG A 119 -3.93 -23.74 3.88
CA ARG A 119 -2.76 -23.00 4.37
C ARG A 119 -2.34 -21.87 3.41
N HIS A 120 -2.30 -22.17 2.12
CA HIS A 120 -1.95 -21.19 1.09
C HIS A 120 -3.04 -20.13 0.92
N MET A 121 -4.31 -20.54 0.99
CA MET A 121 -5.46 -19.63 0.92
C MET A 121 -5.56 -18.70 2.12
N GLU A 122 -5.31 -19.16 3.34
CA GLU A 122 -5.28 -18.31 4.54
C GLU A 122 -4.26 -17.18 4.41
N SER A 123 -3.04 -17.50 3.97
CA SER A 123 -2.00 -16.50 3.71
C SER A 123 -2.42 -15.49 2.65
N LEU A 124 -3.04 -15.96 1.57
CA LEU A 124 -3.49 -15.12 0.47
C LEU A 124 -4.66 -14.21 0.89
N LEU A 125 -5.62 -14.76 1.65
CA LEU A 125 -6.79 -14.04 2.14
C LEU A 125 -6.44 -13.02 3.23
N SER A 126 -5.47 -13.31 4.10
CA SER A 126 -4.99 -12.38 5.11
C SER A 126 -4.49 -11.08 4.47
N TYR A 127 -3.76 -11.17 3.36
CA TYR A 127 -3.28 -9.99 2.64
C TYR A 127 -4.41 -9.12 2.08
N VAL A 128 -5.51 -9.72 1.62
CA VAL A 128 -6.63 -8.97 1.01
C VAL A 128 -7.69 -8.56 2.02
N ARG A 129 -7.61 -9.04 3.25
CA ARG A 129 -8.62 -8.81 4.30
C ARG A 129 -8.75 -7.33 4.70
N PHE A 130 -7.67 -6.56 4.63
CA PHE A 130 -7.65 -5.14 4.96
C PHE A 130 -8.26 -4.23 3.87
N ALA A 131 -8.53 -4.77 2.69
CA ALA A 131 -9.15 -4.03 1.61
C ALA A 131 -10.61 -4.45 1.42
N ASP A 132 -11.41 -3.56 0.86
CA ASP A 132 -12.76 -3.89 0.41
C ASP A 132 -12.68 -4.79 -0.84
N THR A 133 -12.59 -6.09 -0.59
CA THR A 133 -12.40 -7.14 -1.59
C THR A 133 -13.60 -8.07 -1.71
N VAL A 134 -14.73 -7.73 -1.08
CA VAL A 134 -15.93 -8.56 -1.10
C VAL A 134 -16.39 -8.84 -2.53
N ALA A 135 -16.48 -7.82 -3.37
CA ALA A 135 -16.81 -7.97 -4.79
C ALA A 135 -15.78 -8.80 -5.56
N LEU A 136 -14.48 -8.61 -5.29
CA LEU A 136 -13.40 -9.38 -5.89
C LEU A 136 -13.49 -10.85 -5.48
N ARG A 137 -13.70 -11.13 -4.20
CA ARG A 137 -13.84 -12.50 -3.66
C ARG A 137 -15.05 -13.20 -4.24
N ARG A 138 -16.21 -12.55 -4.28
CA ARG A 138 -17.45 -13.10 -4.87
C ARG A 138 -17.26 -13.44 -6.36
N ARG A 139 -16.61 -12.57 -7.11
CA ARG A 139 -16.34 -12.81 -8.52
C ARG A 139 -15.44 -14.03 -8.74
N ILE A 140 -14.49 -14.27 -7.85
CA ILE A 140 -13.53 -15.38 -7.93
C ILE A 140 -14.21 -16.69 -7.52
N VAL A 141 -14.93 -16.70 -6.39
CA VAL A 141 -15.68 -17.89 -5.93
C VAL A 141 -16.81 -18.25 -6.90
N GLY A 142 -17.47 -17.24 -7.51
CA GLY A 142 -18.49 -17.47 -8.55
C GLY A 142 -17.91 -18.12 -9.83
N TYR A 143 -16.66 -17.91 -10.17
CA TYR A 143 -16.00 -18.63 -11.27
C TYR A 143 -15.74 -20.10 -10.93
N ALA A 144 -15.36 -20.40 -9.69
CA ALA A 144 -15.12 -21.78 -9.25
C ALA A 144 -16.41 -22.63 -9.25
N SER A 145 -17.58 -22.02 -8.95
CA SER A 145 -18.87 -22.69 -8.98
C SER A 145 -19.49 -22.83 -10.37
N MET A 146 -18.96 -22.18 -11.40
CA MET A 146 -19.41 -22.30 -12.79
C MET A 146 -18.64 -23.35 -13.60
N VAL A 147 -17.56 -23.91 -13.05
CA VAL A 147 -16.70 -24.92 -13.71
C VAL A 147 -16.86 -26.30 -13.06
N SER A 148 -17.78 -26.43 -12.10
CA SER A 148 -18.26 -27.70 -11.53
C SER A 148 -19.54 -28.11 -12.21
#